data_2e57f394b88602ba9a2dcfafb057e390
#
_entry.id   2e57f394b88602ba9a2dcfafb057e390
#
_cell.length_a   1.000
_cell.length_b   1.000
_cell.length_c   1.000
_cell.angle_alpha   90.00
_cell.angle_beta   90.00
_cell.angle_gamma   90.00
#
_symmetry.space_group_name_H-M   'P 1'
#
loop_
_entity.id
_entity.type
_entity.pdbx_description
1 polymer ?
#
loop_
_entity_poly.entity_id
_entity_poly.type
_entity_poly.pdbx_seq_one_letter_code
_entity_poly.pdbx_strand_id
1 'polypeptide(L)' 'MNILVTGANGQLGNEMRVVSKNTPDHYVFTDVNQVEGQKNTYLDITDMDSIRKMVKSYNIQAIVNSEVKKKKLNLP' A
#
# COMPACT_ATOMS: atom_id res chain seq x y z
N MET A 1 8.50 -3.45 12.50
CA MET A 1 8.77 -3.45 11.05
C MET A 1 7.90 -2.40 10.37
N ASN A 2 8.47 -1.70 9.42
CA ASN A 2 7.73 -0.70 8.66
C ASN A 2 7.29 -1.31 7.34
N ILE A 3 5.99 -1.28 7.08
CA ILE A 3 5.39 -1.99 5.96
C ILE A 3 4.64 -0.99 5.07
N LEU A 4 5.00 -0.99 3.78
CA LEU A 4 4.32 -0.17 2.78
C LEU A 4 3.22 -1.00 2.11
N VAL A 5 2.00 -0.49 2.09
CA VAL A 5 0.88 -1.14 1.41
C VAL A 5 0.48 -0.29 0.23
N THR A 6 0.56 -0.84 -0.98
CA THR A 6 0.12 -0.15 -2.19
C THR A 6 -1.26 -0.62 -2.58
N GLY A 7 -2.00 0.21 -3.31
CA GLY A 7 -3.37 -0.13 -3.67
C GLY A 7 -4.28 -0.28 -2.47
N ALA A 8 -4.09 0.57 -1.48
CA ALA A 8 -4.71 0.40 -0.16
C ALA A 8 -6.24 0.57 -0.16
N ASN A 9 -6.80 1.16 -1.20
CA ASN A 9 -8.25 1.31 -1.29
C ASN A 9 -8.96 0.03 -1.71
N GLY A 10 -8.20 -0.96 -2.18
CA GLY A 10 -8.78 -2.24 -2.59
C GLY A 10 -9.12 -3.13 -1.41
N GLN A 11 -9.66 -4.29 -1.73
CA GLN A 11 -10.10 -5.24 -0.71
C GLN A 11 -8.95 -5.70 0.20
N LEU A 12 -7.82 -6.07 -0.40
CA LEU A 12 -6.68 -6.52 0.38
C LEU A 12 -6.15 -5.41 1.28
N GLY A 13 -6.12 -4.17 0.76
CA GLY A 13 -5.69 -3.03 1.56
C GLY A 13 -6.58 -2.81 2.77
N ASN A 14 -7.87 -2.95 2.60
CA ASN A 14 -8.82 -2.81 3.71
C ASN A 14 -8.63 -3.91 4.75
N GLU A 15 -8.34 -5.13 4.31
CA GLU A 15 -8.05 -6.23 5.23
C GLU A 15 -6.76 -5.95 6.00
N MET A 16 -5.75 -5.39 5.33
CA MET A 16 -4.51 -5.05 6.00
C MET A 16 -4.70 -3.96 7.05
N ARG A 17 -5.67 -3.06 6.85
CA ARG A 17 -5.97 -2.05 7.87
C ARG A 17 -6.48 -2.69 9.16
N VAL A 18 -7.29 -3.72 9.03
CA VAL A 18 -7.78 -4.46 10.20
C VAL A 18 -6.63 -5.17 10.89
N VAL A 19 -5.79 -5.85 10.11
CA VAL A 19 -4.63 -6.56 10.65
C VAL A 19 -3.69 -5.60 11.37
N SER A 20 -3.48 -4.41 10.81
CA SER A 20 -2.54 -3.45 11.37
C SER A 20 -2.89 -3.01 12.78
N LYS A 21 -4.16 -3.06 13.15
CA LYS A 21 -4.59 -2.67 14.49
C LYS A 21 -4.18 -3.66 15.56
N ASN A 22 -3.83 -4.88 15.14
CA ASN A 22 -3.53 -5.97 16.05
C ASN A 22 -2.05 -6.36 16.05
N THR A 23 -1.21 -5.58 15.38
CA THR A 23 0.22 -5.86 15.31
C THR A 23 1.02 -4.63 15.75
N PRO A 24 2.25 -4.83 16.24
CA PRO A 24 3.11 -3.71 16.59
C PRO A 24 3.77 -3.06 15.38
N ASP A 25 3.58 -3.61 14.19
CA ASP A 25 4.22 -3.09 12.99
C ASP A 25 3.59 -1.78 12.55
N HIS A 26 4.40 -0.93 11.94
CA HIS A 26 3.95 0.34 11.41
C HIS A 26 3.61 0.18 9.93
N TYR A 27 2.37 0.48 9.57
CA TYR A 27 1.88 0.35 8.20
C TYR A 27 1.70 1.72 7.57
N VAL A 28 2.21 1.86 6.34
CA VAL A 28 2.01 3.07 5.52
C VAL A 28 1.10 2.68 4.36
N PHE A 29 -0.14 3.15 4.40
CA PHE A 29 -1.13 2.83 3.37
C PHE A 29 -1.07 3.86 2.26
N THR A 30 -0.95 3.40 1.02
CA THR A 30 -0.82 4.27 -0.14
C THR A 30 -1.75 3.88 -1.26
N ASP A 31 -2.18 4.89 -2.02
CA ASP A 31 -2.99 4.68 -3.22
C ASP A 31 -2.89 5.93 -4.09
N VAL A 32 -3.21 5.79 -5.38
CA VAL A 32 -3.28 6.96 -6.26
C VAL A 32 -4.59 7.71 -6.08
N ASN A 33 -5.59 7.07 -5.52
CA ASN A 33 -6.91 7.67 -5.29
C ASN A 33 -7.09 7.98 -3.82
N GLN A 34 -7.69 9.14 -3.54
CA GLN A 34 -8.04 9.52 -2.19
C GLN A 34 -9.50 9.15 -1.94
N VAL A 35 -9.74 8.42 -0.87
CA VAL A 35 -11.09 8.04 -0.46
C VAL A 35 -11.41 8.78 0.82
N GLU A 36 -12.56 9.44 0.85
CA GLU A 36 -12.99 10.18 2.01
C GLU A 36 -13.11 9.26 3.21
N GLY A 37 -12.60 9.71 4.33
CA GLY A 37 -12.62 8.92 5.56
C GLY A 37 -11.45 7.97 5.73
N GLN A 38 -10.61 7.82 4.73
CA GLN A 38 -9.42 6.98 4.84
C GLN A 38 -8.15 7.81 4.70
N LYS A 39 -7.17 7.48 5.52
CA LYS A 39 -5.88 8.15 5.47
C LYS A 39 -4.93 7.35 4.59
N ASN A 40 -4.74 7.82 3.38
CA ASN A 40 -3.78 7.25 2.45
C ASN A 40 -2.76 8.30 2.06
N THR A 41 -1.53 7.86 1.90
CA THR A 41 -0.50 8.69 1.30
C THR A 41 -0.55 8.44 -0.21
N TYR A 42 -0.46 9.50 -0.99
CA TYR A 42 -0.44 9.33 -2.44
C TYR A 42 0.82 8.60 -2.89
N LEU A 43 0.65 7.60 -3.71
CA LEU A 43 1.76 6.90 -4.35
C LEU A 43 1.28 6.25 -5.63
N ASP A 44 1.97 6.54 -6.73
CA ASP A 44 1.77 5.89 -8.01
C ASP A 44 2.86 4.83 -8.17
N ILE A 45 2.46 3.57 -8.23
CA ILE A 45 3.42 2.47 -8.30
C ILE A 45 4.19 2.41 -9.63
N THR A 46 3.76 3.17 -10.63
CA THR A 46 4.50 3.25 -11.88
C THR A 46 5.66 4.24 -11.79
N ASP A 47 5.69 5.05 -10.74
CA ASP A 47 6.74 6.03 -10.52
C ASP A 47 7.80 5.46 -9.58
N MET A 48 8.85 4.87 -10.16
CA MET A 48 9.89 4.21 -9.39
C MET A 48 10.62 5.15 -8.45
N ASP A 49 10.81 6.40 -8.86
CA ASP A 49 11.50 7.37 -8.00
C ASP A 49 10.70 7.68 -6.76
N SER A 50 9.38 7.80 -6.91
CA SER A 50 8.50 8.04 -5.77
C SER A 50 8.53 6.87 -4.79
N ILE A 51 8.55 5.65 -5.32
CA ILE A 51 8.63 4.45 -4.49
C ILE A 51 9.94 4.44 -3.70
N ARG A 52 11.05 4.71 -4.38
CA ARG A 52 12.36 4.73 -3.72
C ARG A 52 12.43 5.78 -2.62
N LYS A 53 11.89 6.96 -2.90
CA LYS A 53 11.88 8.04 -1.90
C LYS A 53 11.06 7.64 -0.70
N MET A 54 9.92 7.01 -0.91
CA MET A 54 9.05 6.60 0.17
C MET A 54 9.69 5.49 1.01
N VAL A 55 10.28 4.50 0.36
CA VAL A 55 10.98 3.42 1.06
C VAL A 55 12.06 3.99 1.97
N LYS A 56 12.79 4.98 1.48
CA LYS A 56 13.85 5.60 2.23
C LYS A 56 13.32 6.49 3.36
N SER A 57 12.33 7.33 3.06
CA SER A 57 11.80 8.29 4.01
C SER A 57 11.10 7.64 5.19
N TYR A 58 10.40 6.54 4.95
CA TYR A 58 9.66 5.82 5.99
C TYR A 58 10.41 4.60 6.51
N ASN A 59 11.62 4.39 6.02
CA ASN A 59 12.44 3.24 6.43
C ASN A 59 11.67 1.92 6.23
N ILE A 60 11.11 1.75 5.05
CA ILE A 60 10.26 0.59 4.73
C ILE A 60 11.10 -0.68 4.64
N GLN A 61 10.61 -1.74 5.24
CA GLN A 61 11.29 -3.03 5.29
C GLN A 61 10.55 -4.12 4.53
N ALA A 62 9.26 -3.90 4.26
CA ALA A 62 8.46 -4.85 3.50
C ALA A 62 7.40 -4.09 2.70
N ILE A 63 7.02 -4.65 1.55
CA ILE A 63 6.01 -4.05 0.68
C ILE A 63 4.92 -5.08 0.40
N VAL A 64 3.68 -4.68 0.63
CA VAL A 64 2.51 -5.45 0.24
C VAL A 64 1.89 -4.75 -0.95
N ASN A 65 1.96 -5.38 -2.12
CA ASN A 65 1.43 -4.80 -3.34
C ASN A 65 0.11 -5.47 -3.70
N SER A 66 -0.98 -4.82 -3.36
CA SER A 66 -2.30 -5.39 -3.60
C SER A 66 -2.84 -5.12 -5.01
N GLU A 67 -2.17 -4.28 -5.78
CA GLU A 67 -2.63 -3.96 -7.12
C GLU A 67 -2.34 -5.05 -8.15
N VAL A 68 -1.41 -5.92 -7.86
CA VAL A 68 -1.05 -7.02 -8.75
C VAL A 68 -2.24 -7.92 -9.05
N LYS A 69 -3.15 -8.01 -8.12
CA LYS A 69 -4.30 -8.89 -8.22
C LYS A 69 -5.16 -8.65 -9.46
N LYS A 70 -5.26 -7.40 -9.88
CA LYS A 70 -6.11 -7.03 -11.00
C LYS A 70 -5.66 -7.63 -12.32
N LYS A 71 -4.37 -7.82 -12.49
CA LYS A 71 -3.83 -8.31 -13.75
C LYS A 71 -4.15 -9.76 -14.01
N LYS A 72 -4.35 -10.52 -12.97
CA LYS A 72 -4.64 -11.94 -13.12
C LYS A 72 -6.00 -12.20 -13.74
N LEU A 73 -6.90 -11.27 -13.60
CA LEU A 73 -8.26 -11.43 -14.10
C LEU A 73 -8.33 -11.33 -15.61
N ASN A 74 -7.27 -10.87 -16.25
CA ASN A 74 -7.21 -10.70 -17.69
C ASN A 74 -6.60 -11.90 -18.41
N LEU A 75 -6.21 -12.90 -17.69
CA LEU A 75 -5.63 -14.08 -18.30
C LEU A 75 -6.70 -14.94 -18.91
N PRO A 76 -6.47 -15.43 -20.13
CA PRO A 76 -7.45 -16.30 -20.79
C PRO A 76 -7.61 -17.63 -20.08
#